data_41a1e1cb755dd309eec848271aaefb9c
#
_entry.id   41a1e1cb755dd309eec848271aaefb9c
#
_cell.length_a   1.000
_cell.length_b   1.000
_cell.length_c   1.000
_cell.angle_alpha   90.00
_cell.angle_beta   90.00
_cell.angle_gamma   90.00
#
_symmetry.space_group_name_H-M   'P 1'
#
loop_
_entity.id
_entity.type
_entity.pdbx_description
1 polymer ?
#
loop_
_entity_poly.entity_id
_entity_poly.type
_entity_poly.pdbx_seq_one_letter_code
_entity_poly.pdbx_strand_id
1 'polypeptide(L)'
;VLMKWSRGSTLEGLSGMKEKRFVKELDILRPFLSYEKKELYQEAKKYDVPYLEDESNESDDYTRNRYRHHVIPFLKEENPNAGSHFQKSAQMIADAVACLMPILEEKQEQLFQRGKKKVTFHREAFLKEPIEMQRLLLQQVLMQMDTTISVVQMEQILEKVGSDKAQLTLDLPNGWKF
;
A
#
# COMPACT_ATOMS: atom_id res chain seq x y z
N VAL A 1 5.29 -8.14 -1.15
CA VAL A 1 6.17 -7.06 -0.70
C VAL A 1 7.15 -6.69 -1.81
N LEU A 2 8.07 -7.57 -2.26
CA LEU A 2 9.12 -7.29 -3.26
C LEU A 2 8.60 -6.65 -4.56
N MET A 3 7.53 -7.19 -5.15
CA MET A 3 6.91 -6.62 -6.35
C MET A 3 6.41 -5.18 -6.15
N LYS A 4 5.97 -4.83 -4.95
CA LYS A 4 5.54 -3.46 -4.63
C LYS A 4 6.76 -2.54 -4.46
N TRP A 5 7.82 -3.04 -3.88
CA TRP A 5 9.07 -2.30 -3.75
C TRP A 5 9.67 -1.96 -5.11
N SER A 6 9.71 -2.93 -6.03
CA SER A 6 10.27 -2.71 -7.38
C SER A 6 9.45 -1.76 -8.26
N ARG A 7 8.17 -1.55 -7.95
CA ARG A 7 7.27 -0.66 -8.72
C ARG A 7 7.10 0.72 -8.09
N GLY A 8 7.67 0.94 -6.91
CA GLY A 8 7.28 2.05 -6.04
C GLY A 8 5.91 1.80 -5.40
N SER A 9 5.76 2.09 -4.16
CA SER A 9 4.49 1.90 -3.45
C SER A 9 4.40 2.83 -2.24
N THR A 10 3.18 3.02 -1.75
CA THR A 10 2.91 3.73 -0.50
C THR A 10 3.43 2.95 0.70
N LEU A 11 3.63 3.61 1.83
CA LEU A 11 3.99 2.95 3.09
C LEU A 11 3.02 1.80 3.42
N GLU A 12 1.71 2.02 3.27
CA GLU A 12 0.71 0.99 3.48
C GLU A 12 0.86 -0.18 2.48
N GLY A 13 1.21 0.13 1.23
CA GLY A 13 1.51 -0.90 0.23
C GLY A 13 2.74 -1.74 0.58
N LEU A 14 3.77 -1.13 1.17
CA LEU A 14 5.01 -1.79 1.59
C LEU A 14 4.85 -2.63 2.86
N SER A 15 3.87 -2.33 3.71
CA SER A 15 3.55 -3.11 4.92
C SER A 15 3.09 -4.56 4.63
N GLY A 16 2.91 -4.91 3.36
CA GLY A 16 2.54 -6.27 2.97
C GLY A 16 1.04 -6.54 2.98
N MET A 17 0.69 -7.80 3.11
CA MET A 17 -0.71 -8.24 3.29
C MET A 17 -1.03 -8.34 4.77
N LYS A 18 -2.21 -7.85 5.15
CA LYS A 18 -2.73 -8.02 6.50
C LYS A 18 -3.44 -9.38 6.62
N GLU A 19 -3.34 -10.01 7.78
CA GLU A 19 -4.04 -11.25 8.10
C GLU A 19 -5.56 -11.07 8.00
N LYS A 20 -6.06 -9.94 8.50
CA LYS A 20 -7.45 -9.53 8.37
C LYS A 20 -7.54 -8.23 7.57
N ARG A 21 -8.48 -8.18 6.61
CA ARG A 21 -8.81 -6.97 5.84
C ARG A 21 -10.31 -6.87 5.62
N PHE A 22 -10.88 -5.70 5.90
CA PHE A 22 -12.25 -5.39 5.58
C PHE A 22 -12.34 -4.75 4.20
N VAL A 23 -13.16 -5.29 3.30
CA VAL A 23 -13.32 -4.78 1.93
C VAL A 23 -14.79 -4.91 1.52
N LYS A 24 -15.43 -3.82 1.16
CA LYS A 24 -16.82 -3.80 0.65
C LYS A 24 -17.77 -4.66 1.52
N GLU A 25 -17.79 -4.40 2.81
CA GLU A 25 -18.64 -5.11 3.80
C GLU A 25 -18.25 -6.59 4.05
N LEU A 26 -17.11 -7.05 3.55
CA LEU A 26 -16.60 -8.40 3.75
C LEU A 26 -15.33 -8.40 4.58
N ASP A 27 -15.27 -9.29 5.56
CA ASP A 27 -14.04 -9.65 6.28
C ASP A 27 -13.27 -10.70 5.49
N ILE A 28 -12.10 -10.31 4.99
CA ILE A 28 -11.16 -11.23 4.34
C ILE A 28 -10.14 -11.67 5.39
N LEU A 29 -10.15 -12.95 5.72
CA LEU A 29 -9.18 -13.58 6.62
C LEU A 29 -8.14 -14.38 5.84
N ARG A 30 -6.89 -14.33 6.28
CA ARG A 30 -5.76 -15.08 5.71
C ARG A 30 -5.02 -15.82 6.81
N PRO A 31 -5.60 -16.91 7.34
CA PRO A 31 -5.08 -17.60 8.53
C PRO A 31 -3.70 -18.22 8.29
N PHE A 32 -3.32 -18.51 7.03
CA PHE A 32 -2.06 -19.13 6.67
C PHE A 32 -1.00 -18.15 6.17
N LEU A 33 -1.17 -16.84 6.40
CA LEU A 33 -0.25 -15.83 5.89
C LEU A 33 1.17 -15.93 6.47
N SER A 34 1.30 -16.42 7.69
CA SER A 34 2.56 -16.58 8.41
C SER A 34 3.28 -17.92 8.10
N TYR A 35 2.63 -18.85 7.41
CA TYR A 35 3.18 -20.18 7.12
C TYR A 35 3.84 -20.22 5.74
N GLU A 36 4.91 -20.97 5.62
CA GLU A 36 5.49 -21.34 4.32
C GLU A 36 4.64 -22.43 3.63
N LYS A 37 4.60 -22.41 2.29
CA LYS A 37 3.85 -23.41 1.50
C LYS A 37 4.27 -24.85 1.86
N LYS A 38 5.56 -25.07 2.14
CA LYS A 38 6.11 -26.37 2.54
C LYS A 38 5.52 -26.86 3.87
N GLU A 39 5.35 -25.97 4.84
CA GLU A 39 4.76 -26.31 6.13
C GLU A 39 3.30 -26.73 5.98
N LEU A 40 2.55 -25.99 5.14
CA LEU A 40 1.15 -26.30 4.85
C LEU A 40 0.99 -27.68 4.19
N TYR A 41 1.90 -28.06 3.28
CA TYR A 41 1.89 -29.39 2.68
C TYR A 41 2.21 -30.49 3.68
N GLN A 42 3.13 -30.25 4.60
CA GLN A 42 3.46 -31.21 5.65
C GLN A 42 2.27 -31.46 6.57
N GLU A 43 1.59 -30.40 6.99
CA GLU A 43 0.39 -30.52 7.83
C GLU A 43 -0.78 -31.16 7.06
N ALA A 44 -1.01 -30.79 5.81
CA ALA A 44 -2.05 -31.41 4.98
C ALA A 44 -1.84 -32.91 4.84
N LYS A 45 -0.58 -33.35 4.60
CA LYS A 45 -0.24 -34.74 4.52
C LYS A 45 -0.41 -35.48 5.86
N LYS A 46 -0.03 -34.85 6.96
CA LYS A 46 -0.13 -35.40 8.31
C LYS A 46 -1.59 -35.68 8.73
N TYR A 47 -2.50 -34.82 8.32
CA TYR A 47 -3.92 -34.90 8.67
C TYR A 47 -4.82 -35.40 7.52
N ASP A 48 -4.20 -35.92 6.46
CA ASP A 48 -4.90 -36.44 5.26
C ASP A 48 -5.92 -35.48 4.69
N VAL A 49 -5.56 -34.19 4.65
CA VAL A 49 -6.41 -33.11 4.10
C VAL A 49 -6.23 -33.07 2.58
N PRO A 50 -7.29 -33.30 1.79
CA PRO A 50 -7.19 -33.19 0.34
C PRO A 50 -6.96 -31.76 -0.10
N TYR A 51 -6.09 -31.55 -1.08
CA TYR A 51 -5.85 -30.26 -1.71
C TYR A 51 -5.61 -30.41 -3.21
N LEU A 52 -5.87 -29.36 -3.94
CA LEU A 52 -5.59 -29.26 -5.37
C LEU A 52 -4.50 -28.22 -5.61
N GLU A 53 -3.62 -28.51 -6.55
CA GLU A 53 -2.67 -27.53 -7.06
C GLU A 53 -3.24 -26.88 -8.33
N ASP A 54 -3.16 -25.57 -8.40
CA ASP A 54 -3.52 -24.81 -9.58
C ASP A 54 -2.31 -24.79 -10.52
N GLU A 55 -2.45 -25.41 -11.70
CA GLU A 55 -1.42 -25.51 -12.73
C GLU A 55 -0.89 -24.13 -13.17
N SER A 56 -1.71 -23.09 -13.08
CA SER A 56 -1.28 -21.70 -13.40
C SER A 56 -0.16 -21.19 -12.50
N ASN A 57 0.10 -21.84 -11.35
CA ASN A 57 1.21 -21.50 -10.46
C ASN A 57 2.59 -21.85 -11.04
N GLU A 58 2.66 -22.75 -12.01
CA GLU A 58 3.91 -23.16 -12.65
C GLU A 58 4.30 -22.25 -13.82
N SER A 59 3.35 -21.53 -14.40
CA SER A 59 3.59 -20.63 -15.52
C SER A 59 4.27 -19.33 -15.10
N ASP A 60 5.26 -18.89 -15.87
CA ASP A 60 5.93 -17.59 -15.73
C ASP A 60 5.19 -16.41 -16.42
N ASP A 61 4.00 -16.63 -16.93
CA ASP A 61 3.18 -15.58 -17.56
C ASP A 61 2.87 -14.45 -16.59
N TYR A 62 2.67 -14.78 -15.34
CA TYR A 62 2.37 -13.82 -14.31
C TYR A 62 3.63 -13.29 -13.61
N THR A 63 3.75 -11.97 -13.46
CA THR A 63 4.86 -11.34 -12.73
C THR A 63 5.06 -11.93 -11.33
N ARG A 64 3.98 -12.33 -10.64
CA ARG A 64 4.06 -12.94 -9.31
C ARG A 64 4.80 -14.27 -9.33
N ASN A 65 4.56 -15.09 -10.36
CA ASN A 65 5.23 -16.38 -10.51
C ASN A 65 6.70 -16.18 -10.87
N ARG A 66 7.04 -15.24 -11.78
CA ARG A 66 8.45 -14.89 -12.06
C ARG A 66 9.23 -14.49 -10.81
N TYR A 67 8.62 -13.68 -9.92
CA TYR A 67 9.26 -13.35 -8.65
C TYR A 67 9.44 -14.58 -7.75
N ARG A 68 8.46 -15.47 -7.72
CA ARG A 68 8.51 -16.72 -6.92
C ARG A 68 9.56 -17.69 -7.45
N HIS A 69 9.67 -17.84 -8.76
CA HIS A 69 10.52 -18.84 -9.39
C HIS A 69 11.97 -18.36 -9.57
N HIS A 70 12.21 -17.07 -9.76
CA HIS A 70 13.54 -16.57 -10.10
C HIS A 70 14.11 -15.60 -9.06
N VAL A 71 13.32 -14.65 -8.54
CA VAL A 71 13.84 -13.64 -7.62
C VAL A 71 13.98 -14.16 -6.20
N ILE A 72 12.96 -14.85 -5.69
CA ILE A 72 12.97 -15.36 -4.31
C ILE A 72 14.04 -16.43 -4.11
N PRO A 73 14.24 -17.44 -5.01
CA PRO A 73 15.31 -18.41 -4.88
C PRO A 73 16.68 -17.74 -4.85
N PHE A 74 16.98 -16.85 -5.78
CA PHE A 74 18.23 -16.08 -5.80
C PHE A 74 18.51 -15.37 -4.47
N LEU A 75 17.49 -14.66 -3.93
CA LEU A 75 17.63 -13.98 -2.63
C LEU A 75 17.85 -14.95 -1.47
N LYS A 76 17.30 -16.17 -1.53
CA LYS A 76 17.50 -17.21 -0.53
C LYS A 76 18.90 -17.88 -0.63
N GLU A 77 19.48 -17.93 -1.84
CA GLU A 77 20.86 -18.35 -2.05
C GLU A 77 21.84 -17.38 -1.40
N GLU A 78 21.64 -16.06 -1.61
CA GLU A 78 22.45 -15.00 -0.99
C GLU A 78 22.27 -14.94 0.54
N ASN A 79 21.03 -15.14 1.01
CA ASN A 79 20.68 -15.14 2.42
C ASN A 79 19.49 -16.08 2.69
N PRO A 80 19.76 -17.25 3.30
CA PRO A 80 18.70 -18.23 3.62
C PRO A 80 17.54 -17.65 4.44
N ASN A 81 17.80 -16.58 5.21
CA ASN A 81 16.81 -15.90 6.04
C ASN A 81 16.11 -14.73 5.33
N ALA A 82 16.35 -14.50 4.03
CA ALA A 82 15.81 -13.37 3.30
C ALA A 82 14.27 -13.24 3.45
N GLY A 83 13.54 -14.36 3.38
CA GLY A 83 12.09 -14.36 3.55
C GLY A 83 11.63 -13.80 4.90
N SER A 84 12.23 -14.26 5.99
CA SER A 84 11.93 -13.77 7.35
C SER A 84 12.34 -12.32 7.56
N HIS A 85 13.46 -11.90 6.96
CA HIS A 85 13.91 -10.51 7.03
C HIS A 85 12.95 -9.57 6.29
N PHE A 86 12.47 -9.95 5.10
CA PHE A 86 11.44 -9.17 4.40
C PHE A 86 10.13 -9.10 5.17
N GLN A 87 9.73 -10.18 5.83
CA GLN A 87 8.55 -10.21 6.68
C GLN A 87 8.69 -9.26 7.88
N LYS A 88 9.82 -9.31 8.58
CA LYS A 88 10.12 -8.41 9.70
C LYS A 88 10.14 -6.94 9.25
N SER A 89 10.78 -6.64 8.12
CA SER A 89 10.81 -5.27 7.59
C SER A 89 9.40 -4.77 7.22
N ALA A 90 8.58 -5.62 6.60
CA ALA A 90 7.20 -5.29 6.29
C ALA A 90 6.36 -5.06 7.57
N GLN A 91 6.60 -5.84 8.62
CA GLN A 91 5.95 -5.65 9.91
C GLN A 91 6.37 -4.33 10.57
N MET A 92 7.66 -3.99 10.58
CA MET A 92 8.13 -2.69 11.09
C MET A 92 7.47 -1.51 10.37
N ILE A 93 7.30 -1.61 9.05
CA ILE A 93 6.57 -0.60 8.27
C ILE A 93 5.09 -0.58 8.69
N ALA A 94 4.46 -1.74 8.88
CA ALA A 94 3.07 -1.82 9.33
C ALA A 94 2.87 -1.15 10.70
N ASP A 95 3.78 -1.38 11.63
CA ASP A 95 3.75 -0.80 12.97
C ASP A 95 3.93 0.73 12.91
N ALA A 96 4.88 1.22 12.11
CA ALA A 96 5.07 2.64 11.88
C ALA A 96 3.83 3.31 11.28
N VAL A 97 3.20 2.66 10.28
CA VAL A 97 1.94 3.13 9.69
C VAL A 97 0.83 3.16 10.74
N ALA A 98 0.72 2.13 11.58
CA ALA A 98 -0.29 2.08 12.65
C ALA A 98 -0.14 3.23 13.66
N CYS A 99 1.10 3.61 14.01
CA CYS A 99 1.37 4.76 14.85
C CYS A 99 1.07 6.10 14.17
N LEU A 100 1.28 6.19 12.85
CA LEU A 100 1.11 7.42 12.08
C LEU A 100 -0.36 7.69 11.72
N MET A 101 -1.16 6.65 11.51
CA MET A 101 -2.55 6.78 11.04
C MET A 101 -3.42 7.66 11.95
N PRO A 102 -3.43 7.52 13.29
CA PRO A 102 -4.24 8.40 14.13
C PRO A 102 -3.88 9.88 13.99
N ILE A 103 -2.58 10.18 13.83
CA ILE A 103 -2.08 11.55 13.63
C ILE A 103 -2.57 12.12 12.29
N LEU A 104 -2.52 11.30 11.24
CA LEU A 104 -3.01 11.69 9.92
C LEU A 104 -4.53 11.90 9.92
N GLU A 105 -5.28 11.05 10.61
CA GLU A 105 -6.74 11.17 10.72
C GLU A 105 -7.13 12.45 11.46
N GLU A 106 -6.51 12.74 12.60
CA GLU A 106 -6.74 13.99 13.35
C GLU A 106 -6.44 15.22 12.49
N LYS A 107 -5.27 15.26 11.85
CA LYS A 107 -4.89 16.39 10.97
C LYS A 107 -5.80 16.49 9.76
N GLN A 108 -6.25 15.37 9.21
CA GLN A 108 -7.18 15.38 8.10
C GLN A 108 -8.53 15.98 8.48
N GLU A 109 -9.06 15.65 9.66
CA GLU A 109 -10.30 16.23 10.19
C GLU A 109 -10.16 17.76 10.43
N GLN A 110 -9.01 18.21 10.90
CA GLN A 110 -8.72 19.61 11.14
C GLN A 110 -8.56 20.43 9.85
N LEU A 111 -7.90 19.84 8.84
CA LEU A 111 -7.46 20.57 7.66
C LEU A 111 -8.40 20.44 6.47
N PHE A 112 -9.12 19.32 6.33
CA PHE A 112 -9.92 19.00 5.16
C PHE A 112 -11.40 18.97 5.47
N GLN A 113 -12.20 19.44 4.51
CA GLN A 113 -13.67 19.39 4.58
C GLN A 113 -14.20 18.58 3.38
N ARG A 114 -15.01 17.56 3.67
CA ARG A 114 -15.63 16.72 2.65
C ARG A 114 -17.02 17.21 2.29
N GLY A 115 -17.21 17.53 1.01
CA GLY A 115 -18.51 17.69 0.40
C GLY A 115 -18.94 16.46 -0.42
N LYS A 116 -20.15 16.47 -0.97
CA LYS A 116 -20.68 15.36 -1.77
C LYS A 116 -19.85 15.01 -3.01
N LYS A 117 -19.24 16.01 -3.65
CA LYS A 117 -18.48 15.87 -4.92
C LYS A 117 -17.15 16.63 -4.91
N LYS A 118 -16.70 17.08 -3.78
CA LYS A 118 -15.45 17.83 -3.65
C LYS A 118 -14.85 17.63 -2.26
N VAL A 119 -13.55 17.76 -2.18
CA VAL A 119 -12.82 17.91 -0.93
C VAL A 119 -12.13 19.29 -0.99
N THR A 120 -12.23 20.04 0.07
CA THR A 120 -11.55 21.34 0.24
C THR A 120 -10.64 21.27 1.46
N PHE A 121 -9.64 22.15 1.52
CA PHE A 121 -8.75 22.23 2.67
C PHE A 121 -8.30 23.67 2.94
N HIS A 122 -7.89 23.92 4.19
CA HIS A 122 -7.35 25.20 4.62
C HIS A 122 -5.89 25.33 4.17
N ARG A 123 -5.66 26.00 3.02
CA ARG A 123 -4.35 26.12 2.39
C ARG A 123 -3.25 26.63 3.35
N GLU A 124 -3.50 27.72 4.07
CA GLU A 124 -2.48 28.30 4.96
C GLU A 124 -2.10 27.37 6.10
N ALA A 125 -3.07 26.66 6.68
CA ALA A 125 -2.82 25.69 7.74
C ALA A 125 -2.10 24.46 7.18
N PHE A 126 -2.48 23.99 6.00
CA PHE A 126 -1.84 22.87 5.31
C PHE A 126 -0.37 23.18 4.97
N LEU A 127 -0.05 24.37 4.51
CA LEU A 127 1.32 24.80 4.18
C LEU A 127 2.24 24.94 5.42
N LYS A 128 1.68 25.02 6.63
CA LYS A 128 2.46 25.01 7.88
C LYS A 128 2.93 23.60 8.26
N GLU A 129 2.32 22.56 7.71
CA GLU A 129 2.76 21.19 7.95
C GLU A 129 4.08 20.91 7.22
N PRO A 130 4.94 20.01 7.76
CA PRO A 130 6.10 19.52 7.03
C PRO A 130 5.71 18.93 5.67
N ILE A 131 6.57 19.07 4.66
CA ILE A 131 6.27 18.63 3.28
C ILE A 131 5.92 17.13 3.21
N GLU A 132 6.54 16.29 4.05
CA GLU A 132 6.27 14.87 4.15
C GLU A 132 4.84 14.63 4.69
N MET A 133 4.40 15.43 5.66
CA MET A 133 3.05 15.38 6.20
C MET A 133 2.02 15.83 5.16
N GLN A 134 2.31 16.91 4.43
CA GLN A 134 1.46 17.38 3.32
C GLN A 134 1.26 16.27 2.28
N ARG A 135 2.34 15.57 1.91
CA ARG A 135 2.31 14.46 0.96
C ARG A 135 1.47 13.29 1.46
N LEU A 136 1.61 12.90 2.71
CA LEU A 136 0.86 11.81 3.32
C LEU A 136 -0.63 12.13 3.44
N LEU A 137 -0.98 13.36 3.84
CA LEU A 137 -2.36 13.83 3.93
C LEU A 137 -3.06 13.83 2.57
N LEU A 138 -2.41 14.37 1.54
CA LEU A 138 -2.94 14.33 0.17
C LEU A 138 -3.11 12.90 -0.33
N GLN A 139 -2.12 12.03 -0.10
CA GLN A 139 -2.19 10.64 -0.49
C GLN A 139 -3.37 9.92 0.17
N GLN A 140 -3.59 10.13 1.46
CA GLN A 140 -4.71 9.54 2.19
C GLN A 140 -6.07 10.02 1.66
N VAL A 141 -6.21 11.33 1.41
CA VAL A 141 -7.43 11.90 0.82
C VAL A 141 -7.72 11.32 -0.55
N LEU A 142 -6.71 11.24 -1.42
CA LEU A 142 -6.86 10.68 -2.77
C LEU A 142 -7.22 9.18 -2.74
N MET A 143 -6.62 8.40 -1.86
CA MET A 143 -6.98 6.98 -1.67
C MET A 143 -8.45 6.82 -1.23
N GLN A 144 -8.94 7.68 -0.37
CA GLN A 144 -10.35 7.66 0.07
C GLN A 144 -11.33 8.10 -1.03
N MET A 145 -10.82 8.75 -2.08
CA MET A 145 -11.55 9.11 -3.31
C MET A 145 -11.41 8.05 -4.41
N ASP A 146 -10.92 6.84 -4.10
CA ASP A 146 -10.58 5.79 -5.05
C ASP A 146 -9.65 6.26 -6.19
N THR A 147 -8.81 7.25 -5.90
CA THR A 147 -7.90 7.88 -6.87
C THR A 147 -6.46 7.63 -6.47
N THR A 148 -5.67 7.11 -7.41
CA THR A 148 -4.23 6.98 -7.27
C THR A 148 -3.53 7.86 -8.28
N ILE A 149 -2.50 8.57 -7.85
CA ILE A 149 -1.70 9.46 -8.69
C ILE A 149 -0.24 9.03 -8.71
N SER A 150 0.46 9.42 -9.77
CA SER A 150 1.90 9.22 -9.86
C SER A 150 2.67 10.16 -8.94
N VAL A 151 3.94 9.86 -8.69
CA VAL A 151 4.85 10.75 -7.93
C VAL A 151 4.91 12.12 -8.60
N VAL A 152 4.98 12.17 -9.92
CA VAL A 152 5.03 13.43 -10.69
C VAL A 152 3.78 14.28 -10.45
N GLN A 153 2.60 13.67 -10.47
CA GLN A 153 1.35 14.38 -10.18
C GLN A 153 1.28 14.87 -8.73
N MET A 154 1.80 14.10 -7.78
CA MET A 154 1.88 14.53 -6.38
C MET A 154 2.74 15.79 -6.24
N GLU A 155 3.92 15.81 -6.84
CA GLU A 155 4.81 16.97 -6.80
C GLU A 155 4.16 18.20 -7.49
N GLN A 156 3.47 18.00 -8.60
CA GLN A 156 2.71 19.07 -9.26
C GLN A 156 1.58 19.64 -8.38
N ILE A 157 0.90 18.79 -7.60
CA ILE A 157 -0.11 19.26 -6.64
C ILE A 157 0.55 20.10 -5.55
N LEU A 158 1.63 19.61 -4.94
CA LEU A 158 2.34 20.32 -3.88
C LEU A 158 2.90 21.66 -4.35
N GLU A 159 3.48 21.72 -5.54
CA GLU A 159 3.94 22.96 -6.16
C GLU A 159 2.80 23.95 -6.37
N LYS A 160 1.66 23.48 -6.89
CA LYS A 160 0.47 24.31 -7.09
C LYS A 160 -0.08 24.86 -5.77
N VAL A 161 -0.16 24.02 -4.73
CA VAL A 161 -0.59 24.43 -3.39
C VAL A 161 0.34 25.50 -2.83
N GLY A 162 1.66 25.39 -3.06
CA GLY A 162 2.65 26.36 -2.62
C GLY A 162 2.69 27.66 -3.42
N SER A 163 2.11 27.68 -4.63
CA SER A 163 2.18 28.87 -5.50
C SER A 163 1.20 29.96 -5.09
N ASP A 164 1.55 31.24 -5.33
CA ASP A 164 0.67 32.38 -5.04
C ASP A 164 -0.40 32.62 -6.11
N LYS A 165 -0.51 31.79 -7.12
CA LYS A 165 -1.50 31.92 -8.19
C LYS A 165 -2.91 31.58 -7.68
N ALA A 166 -3.87 32.44 -7.96
CA ALA A 166 -5.24 32.35 -7.44
C ALA A 166 -6.08 31.19 -8.01
N GLN A 167 -5.76 30.71 -9.20
CA GLN A 167 -6.48 29.59 -9.84
C GLN A 167 -5.49 28.68 -10.56
N LEU A 168 -5.42 27.45 -10.10
CA LEU A 168 -4.64 26.37 -10.70
C LEU A 168 -5.51 25.14 -10.76
N THR A 169 -5.58 24.52 -11.91
CA THR A 169 -6.28 23.24 -12.08
C THR A 169 -5.31 22.17 -12.55
N LEU A 170 -5.53 20.95 -12.08
CA LEU A 170 -4.83 19.75 -12.52
C LEU A 170 -5.86 18.65 -12.68
N ASP A 171 -5.94 18.07 -13.87
CA ASP A 171 -6.78 16.90 -14.09
C ASP A 171 -6.17 15.67 -13.43
N LEU A 172 -6.99 14.98 -12.64
CA LEU A 172 -6.63 13.76 -11.92
C LEU A 172 -7.39 12.57 -12.51
N PRO A 173 -6.94 11.34 -12.25
CA PRO A 173 -7.66 10.14 -12.64
C PRO A 173 -9.11 10.15 -12.15
N ASN A 174 -9.97 9.35 -12.80
CA ASN A 174 -11.40 9.21 -12.48
C ASN A 174 -12.21 10.52 -12.60
N GLY A 175 -11.73 11.48 -13.39
CA GLY A 175 -12.42 12.75 -13.64
C GLY A 175 -12.35 13.76 -12.49
N TRP A 176 -11.50 13.52 -11.51
CA TRP A 176 -11.23 14.49 -10.46
C TRP A 176 -10.39 15.65 -10.98
N LYS A 177 -10.55 16.82 -10.39
CA LYS A 177 -9.75 18.01 -10.64
C LYS A 177 -9.24 18.58 -9.31
N PHE A 178 -7.98 18.95 -9.34
CA PHE A 178 -7.33 19.68 -8.26
C PHE A 178 -7.26 21.15 -8.63
#